data_4182c4caf43d262e29eb61df5c0ec291
#
_entry.id   4182c4caf43d262e29eb61df5c0ec291
#
_cell.length_a   1.000
_cell.length_b   1.000
_cell.length_c   1.000
_cell.angle_alpha   90.00
_cell.angle_beta   90.00
_cell.angle_gamma   90.00
#
_symmetry.space_group_name_H-M   'P 1'
#
loop_
_entity.id
_entity.type
_entity.pdbx_description
1 polymer ?
#
loop_
_entity_poly.entity_id
_entity_poly.type
_entity_poly.pdbx_seq_one_letter_code
_entity_poly.pdbx_strand_id
1 'polypeptide(L)'
;MKKTGRRVTIQGTRGAGLLDELDKRTQDLVIVKNRYSAFFKTELEKFLATNKIDTLVLAGINTHACVRMTAIDAYERDVEVMLAEDCVESWDREHHDITLRYFEKSMGIEALSNEQLKNKF
;
A
#
# COMPACT_ATOMS: atom_id res chain seq x y z
N MET A 1 21.96 -7.24 -15.18
CA MET A 1 20.62 -7.84 -15.14
C MET A 1 19.77 -7.23 -16.25
N LYS A 2 19.40 -8.00 -17.29
CA LYS A 2 18.55 -7.48 -18.38
C LYS A 2 17.15 -7.24 -17.80
N LYS A 3 16.71 -5.97 -17.78
CA LYS A 3 15.32 -5.64 -17.44
C LYS A 3 14.42 -6.31 -18.47
N THR A 4 13.58 -7.24 -18.06
CA THR A 4 12.54 -7.84 -18.89
C THR A 4 11.72 -6.71 -19.50
N GLY A 5 11.54 -6.70 -20.80
CA GLY A 5 11.09 -5.55 -21.59
C GLY A 5 9.64 -5.09 -21.41
N ARG A 6 8.96 -5.46 -20.33
CA ARG A 6 7.60 -4.99 -20.04
C ARG A 6 7.67 -3.66 -19.27
N ARG A 7 7.38 -2.58 -19.96
CA ARG A 7 7.22 -1.25 -19.34
C ARG A 7 5.76 -1.06 -18.97
N VAL A 8 5.50 -0.92 -17.66
CA VAL A 8 4.17 -0.62 -17.11
C VAL A 8 4.25 0.66 -16.27
N THR A 9 3.15 1.35 -16.11
CA THR A 9 3.06 2.58 -15.30
C THR A 9 4.10 3.65 -15.65
N ILE A 10 4.27 3.91 -16.96
CA ILE A 10 5.21 4.92 -17.45
C ILE A 10 4.65 6.31 -17.13
N GLN A 11 5.47 7.15 -16.48
CA GLN A 11 5.10 8.52 -16.16
C GLN A 11 4.58 9.28 -17.39
N GLY A 12 3.48 10.02 -17.22
CA GLY A 12 2.84 10.79 -18.29
C GLY A 12 1.93 9.96 -19.21
N THR A 13 1.75 8.67 -18.95
CA THR A 13 0.81 7.83 -19.70
C THR A 13 -0.44 7.52 -18.89
N ARG A 14 -1.55 7.17 -19.58
CA ARG A 14 -2.79 6.74 -18.93
C ARG A 14 -2.57 5.55 -17.96
N GLY A 15 -1.65 4.65 -18.28
CA GLY A 15 -1.32 3.51 -17.42
C GLY A 15 -0.67 3.84 -16.08
N ALA A 16 -0.23 5.10 -15.89
CA ALA A 16 0.29 5.60 -14.61
C ALA A 16 -0.75 6.43 -13.83
N GLY A 17 -1.92 6.68 -14.43
CA GLY A 17 -3.02 7.43 -13.80
C GLY A 17 -3.85 6.57 -12.86
N LEU A 18 -4.70 7.24 -12.09
CA LEU A 18 -5.74 6.59 -11.30
C LEU A 18 -6.84 6.07 -12.23
N LEU A 19 -7.52 5.00 -11.81
CA LEU A 19 -8.68 4.50 -12.53
C LEU A 19 -9.85 5.48 -12.42
N ASP A 20 -10.59 5.66 -13.52
CA ASP A 20 -11.74 6.58 -13.58
C ASP A 20 -12.88 6.15 -12.63
N GLU A 21 -12.98 4.85 -12.36
CA GLU A 21 -13.98 4.25 -11.47
C GLU A 21 -13.66 4.42 -9.97
N LEU A 22 -12.46 4.89 -9.64
CA LEU A 22 -12.07 5.11 -8.26
C LEU A 22 -12.80 6.34 -7.69
N ASP A 23 -13.53 6.15 -6.59
CA ASP A 23 -14.23 7.22 -5.87
C ASP A 23 -13.23 8.11 -5.13
N LYS A 24 -12.45 8.87 -5.91
CA LYS A 24 -11.47 9.83 -5.41
C LYS A 24 -12.14 11.17 -5.13
N ARG A 25 -12.03 11.63 -3.90
CA ARG A 25 -12.53 12.93 -3.47
C ARG A 25 -11.49 14.04 -3.71
N THR A 26 -11.96 15.29 -3.75
CA THR A 26 -11.09 16.46 -3.99
C THR A 26 -10.03 16.64 -2.89
N GLN A 27 -10.37 16.28 -1.63
CA GLN A 27 -9.48 16.39 -0.49
C GLN A 27 -8.49 15.23 -0.34
N ASP A 28 -8.64 14.16 -1.13
CA ASP A 28 -7.74 13.01 -1.04
C ASP A 28 -6.35 13.37 -1.55
N LEU A 29 -5.34 13.09 -0.75
CA LEU A 29 -3.95 13.28 -1.14
C LEU A 29 -3.55 12.29 -2.23
N VAL A 30 -3.04 12.78 -3.32
CA VAL A 30 -2.47 11.96 -4.39
C VAL A 30 -0.96 12.06 -4.34
N ILE A 31 -0.30 10.94 -4.09
CA ILE A 31 1.17 10.84 -4.03
C ILE A 31 1.69 10.09 -5.25
N VAL A 32 2.55 10.74 -6.00
CA VAL A 32 3.28 10.10 -7.10
C VAL A 32 4.57 9.50 -6.55
N LYS A 33 4.70 8.20 -6.67
CA LYS A 33 5.89 7.47 -6.22
C LYS A 33 6.61 6.78 -7.37
N ASN A 34 7.93 6.70 -7.29
CA ASN A 34 8.77 6.08 -8.31
C ASN A 34 9.43 4.78 -7.81
N ARG A 35 9.07 4.29 -6.64
CA ARG A 35 9.55 3.05 -6.03
C ARG A 35 8.39 2.31 -5.39
N TYR A 36 8.63 1.13 -4.86
CA TYR A 36 7.59 0.31 -4.26
C TYR A 36 6.93 0.96 -3.06
N SER A 37 7.73 1.43 -2.09
CA SER A 37 7.21 2.10 -0.91
C SER A 37 6.63 3.48 -1.22
N ALA A 38 5.48 3.78 -0.62
CA ALA A 38 4.87 5.09 -0.68
C ALA A 38 5.61 6.15 0.16
N PHE A 39 6.51 5.75 1.05
CA PHE A 39 7.34 6.66 1.84
C PHE A 39 8.59 7.13 1.11
N PHE A 40 9.08 6.36 0.13
CA PHE A 40 10.37 6.64 -0.49
C PHE A 40 10.34 7.91 -1.35
N LYS A 41 11.01 8.96 -0.88
CA LYS A 41 11.10 10.27 -1.55
C LYS A 41 9.74 10.86 -1.90
N THR A 42 8.78 10.76 -0.98
CA THR A 42 7.45 11.35 -1.08
C THR A 42 7.16 12.22 0.13
N GLU A 43 6.04 12.88 0.12
CA GLU A 43 5.55 13.71 1.23
C GLU A 43 4.69 12.94 2.26
N LEU A 44 4.53 11.61 2.12
CA LEU A 44 3.62 10.82 2.94
C LEU A 44 3.93 10.96 4.43
N GLU A 45 5.19 10.79 4.84
CA GLU A 45 5.59 10.88 6.25
C GLU A 45 5.24 12.24 6.86
N LYS A 46 5.55 13.33 6.14
CA LYS A 46 5.20 14.69 6.56
C LYS A 46 3.69 14.88 6.66
N PHE A 47 2.95 14.34 5.70
CA PHE A 47 1.48 14.41 5.70
C PHE A 47 0.89 13.70 6.91
N LEU A 48 1.34 12.49 7.22
CA LEU A 48 0.88 11.73 8.38
C LEU A 48 1.17 12.49 9.68
N ALA A 49 2.39 12.97 9.86
CA ALA A 49 2.80 13.73 11.04
C ALA A 49 2.00 15.02 11.21
N THR A 50 1.82 15.79 10.13
CA THR A 50 1.07 17.06 10.16
C THR A 50 -0.41 16.85 10.53
N ASN A 51 -1.00 15.75 10.07
CA ASN A 51 -2.41 15.44 10.33
C ASN A 51 -2.61 14.54 11.56
N LYS A 52 -1.53 14.21 12.29
CA LYS A 52 -1.55 13.34 13.48
C LYS A 52 -2.20 11.99 13.19
N ILE A 53 -1.86 11.42 12.04
CA ILE A 53 -2.31 10.09 11.63
C ILE A 53 -1.27 9.08 12.12
N ASP A 54 -1.68 8.16 12.96
CA ASP A 54 -0.86 7.13 13.58
C ASP A 54 -1.18 5.71 13.08
N THR A 55 -2.22 5.57 12.28
CA THR A 55 -2.72 4.29 11.79
C THR A 55 -2.98 4.34 10.29
N LEU A 56 -2.52 3.32 9.56
CA LEU A 56 -2.77 3.15 8.13
C LEU A 56 -3.49 1.85 7.84
N VAL A 57 -4.53 1.92 7.03
CA VAL A 57 -5.12 0.76 6.37
C VAL A 57 -4.63 0.74 4.93
N LEU A 58 -3.87 -0.29 4.56
CA LEU A 58 -3.30 -0.42 3.23
C LEU A 58 -4.16 -1.30 2.33
N ALA A 59 -4.37 -0.84 1.12
CA ALA A 59 -5.00 -1.56 0.02
C ALA A 59 -4.18 -1.42 -1.26
N GLY A 60 -4.40 -2.29 -2.22
CA GLY A 60 -3.79 -2.21 -3.55
C GLY A 60 -3.00 -3.44 -3.96
N ILE A 61 -2.21 -3.27 -4.99
CA ILE A 61 -1.36 -4.29 -5.63
C ILE A 61 0.09 -3.79 -5.75
N ASN A 62 1.05 -4.65 -5.71
CA ASN A 62 0.98 -6.07 -5.34
C ASN A 62 1.28 -6.21 -3.85
N THR A 63 0.58 -7.11 -3.18
CA THR A 63 0.75 -7.37 -1.74
C THR A 63 2.22 -7.62 -1.38
N HIS A 64 2.91 -8.47 -2.14
CA HIS A 64 4.30 -8.86 -1.89
C HIS A 64 5.35 -7.81 -2.31
N ALA A 65 4.93 -6.72 -2.92
CA ALA A 65 5.84 -5.67 -3.43
C ALA A 65 5.50 -4.28 -2.86
N CYS A 66 4.65 -3.51 -3.54
CA CYS A 66 4.36 -2.13 -3.13
C CYS A 66 3.69 -2.03 -1.77
N VAL A 67 2.69 -2.90 -1.51
CA VAL A 67 1.99 -2.94 -0.21
C VAL A 67 2.95 -3.36 0.88
N ARG A 68 3.73 -4.45 0.66
CA ARG A 68 4.72 -4.94 1.63
C ARG A 68 5.75 -3.87 1.98
N MET A 69 6.35 -3.21 0.99
CA MET A 69 7.37 -2.20 1.24
C MET A 69 6.81 -0.98 1.97
N THR A 70 5.59 -0.58 1.64
CA THR A 70 4.93 0.53 2.35
C THR A 70 4.59 0.15 3.79
N ALA A 71 4.13 -1.08 4.04
CA ALA A 71 3.82 -1.57 5.38
C ALA A 71 5.07 -1.62 6.27
N ILE A 72 6.18 -2.13 5.73
CA ILE A 72 7.46 -2.19 6.46
C ILE A 72 7.95 -0.78 6.78
N ASP A 73 7.93 0.14 5.83
CA ASP A 73 8.36 1.52 6.04
C ASP A 73 7.47 2.27 7.04
N ALA A 74 6.18 1.98 7.10
CA ALA A 74 5.26 2.50 8.10
C ALA A 74 5.59 1.94 9.50
N TYR A 75 5.78 0.62 9.61
CA TYR A 75 6.16 -0.06 10.83
C TYR A 75 7.46 0.49 11.43
N GLU A 76 8.48 0.73 10.59
CA GLU A 76 9.76 1.32 11.00
C GLU A 76 9.64 2.78 11.49
N ARG A 77 8.47 3.41 11.32
CA ARG A 77 8.14 4.77 11.74
C ARG A 77 7.13 4.83 12.87
N ASP A 78 6.90 3.71 13.54
CA ASP A 78 5.90 3.57 14.61
C ASP A 78 4.47 3.94 14.17
N VAL A 79 4.17 3.77 12.88
CA VAL A 79 2.80 3.90 12.36
C VAL A 79 2.14 2.53 12.39
N GLU A 80 0.99 2.43 13.06
CA GLU A 80 0.20 1.20 13.08
C GLU A 80 -0.29 0.85 11.68
N VAL A 81 -0.18 -0.41 11.30
CA VAL A 81 -0.56 -0.87 9.95
C VAL A 81 -1.57 -2.01 10.04
N MET A 82 -2.61 -1.91 9.24
CA MET A 82 -3.52 -3.00 8.91
C MET A 82 -3.64 -3.14 7.40
N LEU A 83 -3.96 -4.32 6.92
CA LEU A 83 -4.28 -4.54 5.52
C LEU A 83 -5.80 -4.72 5.35
N ALA A 84 -6.37 -4.10 4.32
CA ALA A 84 -7.71 -4.41 3.86
C ALA A 84 -7.65 -5.72 3.06
N GLU A 85 -7.92 -6.87 3.70
CA GLU A 85 -7.73 -8.21 3.12
C GLU A 85 -8.45 -8.37 1.78
N ASP A 86 -9.68 -7.90 1.70
CA ASP A 86 -10.50 -7.96 0.48
C ASP A 86 -10.01 -7.01 -0.63
N CYS A 87 -9.06 -6.13 -0.33
CA CYS A 87 -8.59 -5.07 -1.21
C CYS A 87 -7.09 -5.12 -1.49
N VAL A 88 -6.43 -6.22 -1.15
CA VAL A 88 -5.02 -6.48 -1.51
C VAL A 88 -4.92 -7.75 -2.35
N GLU A 89 -4.11 -7.71 -3.39
CA GLU A 89 -3.91 -8.86 -4.27
C GLU A 89 -2.52 -8.81 -4.92
N SER A 90 -2.09 -9.95 -5.43
CA SER A 90 -0.85 -10.11 -6.18
C SER A 90 -1.06 -11.02 -7.38
N TRP A 91 -0.31 -10.76 -8.44
CA TRP A 91 -0.21 -11.68 -9.57
C TRP A 91 0.47 -13.00 -9.19
N ASP A 92 1.20 -13.04 -8.09
CA ASP A 92 1.86 -14.22 -7.53
C ASP A 92 1.20 -14.61 -6.21
N ARG A 93 0.37 -15.63 -6.26
CA ARG A 93 -0.42 -16.07 -5.10
C ARG A 93 0.43 -16.61 -3.96
N GLU A 94 1.49 -17.32 -4.28
CA GLU A 94 2.41 -17.86 -3.27
C GLU A 94 3.07 -16.75 -2.47
N HIS A 95 3.60 -15.74 -3.16
CA HIS A 95 4.22 -14.57 -2.51
C HIS A 95 3.21 -13.71 -1.75
N HIS A 96 1.96 -13.63 -2.23
CA HIS A 96 0.87 -13.01 -1.49
C HIS A 96 0.65 -13.69 -0.14
N ASP A 97 0.43 -15.01 -0.14
CA ASP A 97 0.15 -15.79 1.08
C ASP A 97 1.34 -15.77 2.05
N ILE A 98 2.57 -15.86 1.55
CA ILE A 98 3.79 -15.73 2.35
C ILE A 98 3.86 -14.35 3.02
N THR A 99 3.54 -13.29 2.30
CA THR A 99 3.59 -11.92 2.81
C THR A 99 2.58 -11.71 3.95
N LEU A 100 1.33 -12.13 3.77
CA LEU A 100 0.30 -12.01 4.80
C LEU A 100 0.70 -12.78 6.07
N ARG A 101 1.19 -14.00 5.91
CA ARG A 101 1.66 -14.84 7.00
C ARG A 101 2.86 -14.25 7.76
N TYR A 102 3.80 -13.65 7.03
CA TYR A 102 4.94 -12.96 7.62
C TYR A 102 4.50 -11.74 8.43
N PHE A 103 3.60 -10.96 7.91
CA PHE A 103 3.08 -9.77 8.58
C PHE A 103 2.40 -10.13 9.89
N GLU A 104 1.49 -11.09 9.87
CA GLU A 104 0.78 -11.55 11.07
C GLU A 104 1.73 -12.08 12.12
N LYS A 105 2.62 -13.01 11.74
CA LYS A 105 3.47 -13.73 12.69
C LYS A 105 4.67 -12.94 13.20
N SER A 106 5.23 -12.08 12.37
CA SER A 106 6.51 -11.43 12.67
C SER A 106 6.39 -9.95 13.01
N MET A 107 5.33 -9.28 12.55
CA MET A 107 5.17 -7.84 12.70
C MET A 107 3.87 -7.44 13.40
N GLY A 108 2.96 -8.37 13.64
CA GLY A 108 1.66 -8.08 14.21
C GLY A 108 0.74 -7.26 13.30
N ILE A 109 1.03 -7.23 12.00
CA ILE A 109 0.21 -6.54 11.01
C ILE A 109 -0.92 -7.47 10.59
N GLU A 110 -2.15 -7.11 10.92
CA GLU A 110 -3.34 -7.89 10.64
C GLU A 110 -3.91 -7.58 9.24
N ALA A 111 -4.38 -8.63 8.56
CA ALA A 111 -5.23 -8.50 7.39
C ALA A 111 -6.69 -8.65 7.83
N LEU A 112 -7.48 -7.62 7.66
CA LEU A 112 -8.86 -7.54 8.12
C LEU A 112 -9.81 -7.43 6.94
N SER A 113 -10.92 -8.15 6.99
CA SER A 113 -11.99 -8.03 6.00
C SER A 113 -12.62 -6.62 6.03
N ASN A 114 -13.30 -6.25 4.95
CA ASN A 114 -14.01 -4.97 4.88
C ASN A 114 -15.04 -4.82 6.02
N GLU A 115 -15.68 -5.91 6.43
CA GLU A 115 -16.63 -5.92 7.54
C GLU A 115 -15.93 -5.65 8.89
N GLN A 116 -14.81 -6.31 9.14
CA GLN A 116 -14.01 -6.11 10.34
C GLN A 116 -13.49 -4.67 10.43
N LEU A 117 -13.00 -4.11 9.30
CA LEU A 117 -12.55 -2.73 9.24
C LEU A 117 -13.68 -1.74 9.54
N LYS A 118 -14.87 -1.93 8.97
CA LYS A 118 -16.04 -1.09 9.24
C LYS A 118 -16.47 -1.11 10.71
N ASN A 119 -16.30 -2.24 11.39
CA ASN A 119 -16.62 -2.38 12.80
C ASN A 119 -15.55 -1.78 13.73
N LYS A 120 -14.32 -1.60 13.21
CA LYS A 120 -13.21 -1.05 13.98
C LYS A 120 -13.16 0.48 13.96
N PHE A 121 -13.64 1.07 12.90
CA PHE A 121 -13.67 2.51 12.65
C PHE A 121 -15.10 3.01 12.43
#